data_5812ed02ab71ea8e1cd74da8f7261401
#
_entry.id   5812ed02ab71ea8e1cd74da8f7261401
#
_cell.length_a   1.000
_cell.length_b   1.000
_cell.length_c   1.000
_cell.angle_alpha   90.00
_cell.angle_beta   90.00
_cell.angle_gamma   90.00
#
_symmetry.space_group_name_H-M   'P 1'
#
loop_
_entity.id
_entity.type
_entity.pdbx_description
1 polymer ?
#
loop_
_entity_poly.entity_id
_entity_poly.type
_entity_poly.pdbx_seq_one_letter_code
_entity_poly.pdbx_strand_id
1 'polypeptide(L)'
;DHNGLPIVGATIEIWQSDNNGIYNHPKAPQTEQFDQNFQGFGAIKTNSEGYYRFLTIIPASEKKRPPHIHVKIFREDREALTTQLYLKDHPENNKDGIMSLMLYPGQQKLLINPVNATLENGIKVRKARFDFIVAKNF
;
A
#
# COMPACT_ATOMS: atom_id res chain seq x y z
N ASP A 1 -15.01 7.06 6.66
CA ASP A 1 -16.11 6.11 6.50
C ASP A 1 -16.96 6.45 5.27
N HIS A 2 -18.02 5.70 5.03
CA HIS A 2 -18.93 5.91 3.88
C HIS A 2 -19.68 7.26 3.92
N ASN A 3 -19.73 7.92 5.07
CA ASN A 3 -20.33 9.25 5.22
C ASN A 3 -19.30 10.37 5.03
N GLY A 4 -18.08 10.06 4.66
CA GLY A 4 -16.99 11.02 4.51
C GLY A 4 -16.37 11.48 5.84
N LEU A 5 -16.75 10.87 6.97
CA LEU A 5 -16.19 11.21 8.28
C LEU A 5 -14.84 10.47 8.49
N PRO A 6 -13.86 11.14 9.11
CA PRO A 6 -12.59 10.51 9.44
C PRO A 6 -12.78 9.37 10.44
N ILE A 7 -11.95 8.33 10.30
CA ILE A 7 -11.86 7.25 11.29
C ILE A 7 -10.57 7.47 12.07
N VAL A 8 -10.73 7.80 13.35
CA VAL A 8 -9.62 8.07 14.27
C VAL A 8 -9.13 6.77 14.89
N GLY A 9 -7.82 6.61 15.03
CA GLY A 9 -7.20 5.49 15.72
C GLY A 9 -7.27 4.15 14.98
N ALA A 10 -7.69 4.13 13.69
CA ALA A 10 -7.59 2.93 12.88
C ALA A 10 -6.12 2.59 12.63
N THR A 11 -5.74 1.33 12.83
CA THR A 11 -4.40 0.85 12.49
C THR A 11 -4.34 0.50 11.01
N ILE A 12 -3.39 1.10 10.31
CA ILE A 12 -3.09 0.79 8.92
C ILE A 12 -1.73 0.10 8.88
N GLU A 13 -1.70 -1.09 8.33
CA GLU A 13 -0.49 -1.86 8.06
C GLU A 13 -0.25 -1.91 6.57
N ILE A 14 1.02 -1.74 6.17
CA ILE A 14 1.46 -1.95 4.79
C ILE A 14 2.63 -2.92 4.77
N TRP A 15 2.73 -3.71 3.70
CA TRP A 15 3.93 -4.50 3.39
C TRP A 15 4.10 -4.61 1.88
N GLN A 16 5.35 -4.69 1.47
CA GLN A 16 5.72 -4.72 0.06
C GLN A 16 7.08 -5.38 -0.16
N SER A 17 7.36 -5.72 -1.40
CA SER A 17 8.70 -6.13 -1.82
C SER A 17 9.68 -4.97 -1.80
N ASP A 18 10.97 -5.31 -1.74
CA ASP A 18 12.06 -4.37 -1.95
C ASP A 18 12.23 -4.00 -3.44
N ASN A 19 13.31 -3.30 -3.76
CA ASN A 19 13.65 -2.91 -5.14
C ASN A 19 14.02 -4.10 -6.06
N ASN A 20 14.21 -5.28 -5.50
CA ASN A 20 14.51 -6.51 -6.24
C ASN A 20 13.27 -7.43 -6.37
N GLY A 21 12.13 -7.03 -5.86
CA GLY A 21 10.91 -7.85 -5.85
C GLY A 21 10.88 -8.91 -4.74
N ILE A 22 11.71 -8.75 -3.70
CA ILE A 22 11.86 -9.71 -2.61
C ILE A 22 11.14 -9.20 -1.36
N TYR A 23 10.43 -10.10 -0.67
CA TYR A 23 9.74 -9.79 0.60
C TYR A 23 10.60 -10.17 1.80
N ASN A 24 10.60 -9.33 2.81
CA ASN A 24 11.12 -9.67 4.13
C ASN A 24 10.12 -10.58 4.84
N HIS A 25 10.21 -11.88 4.58
CA HIS A 25 9.30 -12.87 5.16
C HIS A 25 10.09 -14.03 5.78
N PRO A 26 9.75 -14.50 7.00
CA PRO A 26 10.47 -15.59 7.67
C PRO A 26 10.53 -16.90 6.89
N LYS A 27 9.60 -17.09 5.95
CA LYS A 27 9.53 -18.27 5.06
C LYS A 27 10.07 -17.99 3.65
N ALA A 28 10.71 -16.82 3.43
CA ALA A 28 11.34 -16.54 2.15
C ALA A 28 12.50 -17.53 1.90
N PRO A 29 12.72 -17.97 0.65
CA PRO A 29 13.87 -18.80 0.34
C PRO A 29 15.17 -18.11 0.77
N GLN A 30 16.06 -18.83 1.44
CA GLN A 30 17.37 -18.29 1.87
C GLN A 30 18.30 -17.91 0.71
N THR A 31 17.92 -18.27 -0.50
CA THR A 31 18.64 -17.91 -1.74
C THR A 31 18.32 -16.50 -2.21
N GLU A 32 17.27 -15.87 -1.72
CA GLU A 32 16.88 -14.51 -2.05
C GLU A 32 17.37 -13.56 -0.96
N GLN A 33 18.17 -12.57 -1.35
CA GLN A 33 18.66 -11.54 -0.43
C GLN A 33 17.74 -10.33 -0.46
N PHE A 34 16.96 -10.18 0.59
CA PHE A 34 16.18 -8.96 0.86
C PHE A 34 17.13 -7.81 1.23
N ASP A 35 16.81 -6.60 0.76
CA ASP A 35 17.57 -5.39 1.12
C ASP A 35 17.47 -5.11 2.63
N GLN A 36 18.59 -5.28 3.34
CA GLN A 36 18.67 -5.09 4.79
C GLN A 36 18.46 -3.62 5.22
N ASN A 37 18.52 -2.67 4.28
CA ASN A 37 18.27 -1.24 4.54
C ASN A 37 16.78 -0.87 4.35
N PHE A 38 15.96 -1.82 3.92
CA PHE A 38 14.53 -1.61 3.73
C PHE A 38 13.73 -2.46 4.71
N GLN A 39 12.81 -1.84 5.45
CA GLN A 39 12.04 -2.54 6.49
C GLN A 39 10.99 -3.50 5.92
N GLY A 40 10.39 -3.20 4.78
CA GLY A 40 9.40 -4.03 4.08
C GLY A 40 8.00 -4.04 4.69
N PHE A 41 7.85 -3.57 5.93
CA PHE A 41 6.60 -3.52 6.68
C PHE A 41 6.51 -2.22 7.47
N GLY A 42 5.30 -1.68 7.61
CA GLY A 42 5.02 -0.53 8.46
C GLY A 42 3.60 -0.55 9.00
N ALA A 43 3.41 -0.03 10.20
CA ALA A 43 2.11 0.13 10.84
C ALA A 43 1.98 1.51 11.49
N ILE A 44 0.82 2.14 11.35
CA ILE A 44 0.52 3.44 11.97
C ILE A 44 -0.97 3.54 12.31
N LYS A 45 -1.28 4.31 13.34
CA LYS A 45 -2.66 4.70 13.64
C LYS A 45 -3.01 6.02 12.98
N THR A 46 -4.24 6.13 12.46
CA THR A 46 -4.77 7.39 11.95
C THR A 46 -4.91 8.42 13.08
N ASN A 47 -4.60 9.68 12.77
CA ASN A 47 -4.71 10.78 13.72
C ASN A 47 -6.18 11.25 13.90
N SER A 48 -6.39 12.35 14.64
CA SER A 48 -7.71 12.93 14.92
C SER A 48 -8.49 13.37 13.67
N GLU A 49 -7.81 13.55 12.55
CA GLU A 49 -8.41 13.93 11.27
C GLU A 49 -8.48 12.73 10.30
N GLY A 50 -8.15 11.51 10.76
CA GLY A 50 -8.15 10.31 9.95
C GLY A 50 -6.94 10.20 9.01
N TYR A 51 -5.92 11.05 9.14
CA TYR A 51 -4.72 10.99 8.30
C TYR A 51 -3.74 9.93 8.78
N TYR A 52 -3.03 9.37 7.81
CA TYR A 52 -1.89 8.49 7.97
C TYR A 52 -0.79 8.85 6.98
N ARG A 53 0.45 8.45 7.23
CA ARG A 53 1.57 8.64 6.33
C ARG A 53 2.60 7.53 6.47
N PHE A 54 3.07 7.03 5.34
CA PHE A 54 4.23 6.16 5.23
C PHE A 54 5.30 6.79 4.36
N LEU A 55 6.54 6.53 4.67
CA LEU A 55 7.68 6.74 3.79
C LEU A 55 8.20 5.38 3.38
N THR A 56 8.23 5.13 2.08
CA THR A 56 8.63 3.84 1.53
C THR A 56 9.33 4.02 0.18
N ILE A 57 9.79 2.94 -0.39
CA ILE A 57 10.30 2.90 -1.77
C ILE A 57 9.18 2.46 -2.72
N ILE A 58 9.37 2.70 -4.02
CA ILE A 58 8.51 2.10 -5.03
C ILE A 58 8.87 0.62 -5.11
N PRO A 59 7.91 -0.31 -4.87
CA PRO A 59 8.19 -1.73 -4.96
C PRO A 59 8.56 -2.12 -6.39
N ALA A 60 9.39 -3.13 -6.54
CA ALA A 60 9.61 -3.75 -7.83
C ALA A 60 8.48 -4.74 -8.17
N SER A 61 8.39 -5.10 -9.45
CA SER A 61 7.54 -6.21 -9.88
C SER A 61 8.01 -7.51 -9.23
N GLU A 62 7.07 -8.32 -8.77
CA GLU A 62 7.36 -9.63 -8.18
C GLU A 62 6.88 -10.75 -9.10
N LYS A 63 7.80 -11.62 -9.56
CA LYS A 63 7.49 -12.75 -10.45
C LYS A 63 6.72 -12.29 -11.70
N LYS A 64 5.40 -12.45 -11.70
CA LYS A 64 4.49 -12.05 -12.80
C LYS A 64 3.50 -10.98 -12.36
N ARG A 65 3.71 -10.36 -11.21
CA ARG A 65 2.83 -9.34 -10.65
C ARG A 65 3.40 -7.94 -10.79
N PRO A 66 2.61 -6.94 -11.15
CA PRO A 66 3.04 -5.55 -11.17
C PRO A 66 3.43 -5.07 -9.77
N PRO A 67 4.18 -3.95 -9.66
CA PRO A 67 4.46 -3.31 -8.38
C PRO A 67 3.17 -3.04 -7.60
N HIS A 68 3.13 -3.53 -6.36
CA HIS A 68 1.97 -3.35 -5.49
C HIS A 68 2.38 -3.24 -4.02
N ILE A 69 1.54 -2.57 -3.25
CA ILE A 69 1.67 -2.42 -1.80
C ILE A 69 0.46 -3.08 -1.16
N HIS A 70 0.68 -4.09 -0.34
CA HIS A 70 -0.37 -4.69 0.46
C HIS A 70 -0.80 -3.76 1.57
N VAL A 71 -2.08 -3.76 1.88
CA VAL A 71 -2.66 -2.92 2.93
C VAL A 71 -3.63 -3.75 3.77
N LYS A 72 -3.52 -3.62 5.08
CA LYS A 72 -4.50 -4.06 6.05
C LYS A 72 -4.94 -2.90 6.92
N ILE A 73 -6.23 -2.82 7.17
CA ILE A 73 -6.80 -1.80 8.06
C ILE A 73 -7.56 -2.51 9.18
N PHE A 74 -7.22 -2.15 10.40
CA PHE A 74 -7.89 -2.63 11.61
C PHE A 74 -8.61 -1.47 12.30
N ARG A 75 -9.73 -1.77 12.83
CA ARG A 75 -10.48 -0.89 13.72
C ARG A 75 -10.84 -1.67 14.98
N GLU A 76 -10.44 -1.15 16.15
CA GLU A 76 -10.68 -1.83 17.44
C GLU A 76 -10.22 -3.31 17.39
N ASP A 77 -9.01 -3.54 16.85
CA ASP A 77 -8.36 -4.85 16.66
C ASP A 77 -9.12 -5.85 15.75
N ARG A 78 -10.16 -5.39 15.06
CA ARG A 78 -10.85 -6.17 14.02
C ARG A 78 -10.40 -5.75 12.64
N GLU A 79 -10.16 -6.72 11.78
CA GLU A 79 -9.84 -6.46 10.38
C GLU A 79 -11.03 -5.82 9.67
N ALA A 80 -10.84 -4.59 9.19
CA ALA A 80 -11.84 -3.81 8.48
C ALA A 80 -11.69 -3.91 6.97
N LEU A 81 -10.46 -4.06 6.49
CA LEU A 81 -10.14 -4.15 5.06
C LEU A 81 -8.80 -4.83 4.86
N THR A 82 -8.74 -5.75 3.89
CA THR A 82 -7.48 -6.22 3.30
C THR A 82 -7.54 -5.95 1.80
N THR A 83 -6.54 -5.25 1.28
CA THR A 83 -6.48 -4.83 -0.12
C THR A 83 -5.04 -4.63 -0.60
N GLN A 84 -4.87 -4.11 -1.80
CA GLN A 84 -3.57 -3.77 -2.39
C GLN A 84 -3.69 -2.46 -3.15
N LEU A 85 -2.61 -1.68 -3.18
CA LEU A 85 -2.48 -0.48 -4.01
C LEU A 85 -1.52 -0.78 -5.16
N TYR A 86 -1.85 -0.36 -6.36
CA TYR A 86 -1.06 -0.52 -7.57
C TYR A 86 -0.63 0.84 -8.12
N LEU A 87 0.47 0.87 -8.85
CA LEU A 87 0.90 2.07 -9.55
C LEU A 87 0.03 2.30 -10.79
N LYS A 88 -0.53 3.49 -10.91
CA LYS A 88 -1.30 3.88 -12.11
C LYS A 88 -0.43 3.77 -13.36
N ASP A 89 -1.03 3.34 -14.46
CA ASP A 89 -0.42 3.25 -15.79
C ASP A 89 0.80 2.29 -15.87
N HIS A 90 1.01 1.41 -14.89
CA HIS A 90 2.07 0.41 -15.00
C HIS A 90 1.69 -0.66 -16.06
N PRO A 91 2.60 -0.96 -17.03
CA PRO A 91 2.28 -1.81 -18.18
C PRO A 91 1.91 -3.26 -17.81
N GLU A 92 2.36 -3.72 -16.66
CA GLU A 92 2.06 -5.08 -16.18
C GLU A 92 0.72 -5.19 -15.44
N ASN A 93 0.05 -4.09 -15.14
CA ASN A 93 -1.25 -4.13 -14.44
C ASN A 93 -2.27 -5.01 -15.17
N ASN A 94 -2.29 -4.98 -16.50
CA ASN A 94 -3.20 -5.78 -17.31
C ASN A 94 -2.90 -7.29 -17.32
N LYS A 95 -1.76 -7.69 -16.78
CA LYS A 95 -1.32 -9.09 -16.70
C LYS A 95 -1.53 -9.70 -15.32
N ASP A 96 -1.85 -8.90 -14.33
CA ASP A 96 -2.08 -9.37 -12.96
C ASP A 96 -3.44 -10.07 -12.85
N GLY A 97 -3.42 -11.34 -12.43
CA GLY A 97 -4.64 -12.13 -12.26
C GLY A 97 -5.56 -11.58 -11.17
N ILE A 98 -5.02 -10.95 -10.13
CA ILE A 98 -5.80 -10.33 -9.06
C ILE A 98 -6.42 -9.03 -9.57
N MET A 99 -5.65 -8.19 -10.26
CA MET A 99 -6.19 -6.99 -10.90
C MET A 99 -7.27 -7.32 -11.94
N SER A 100 -7.08 -8.37 -12.75
CA SER A 100 -8.06 -8.78 -13.75
C SER A 100 -9.36 -9.32 -13.13
N LEU A 101 -9.28 -9.97 -11.97
CA LEU A 101 -10.46 -10.35 -11.17
C LEU A 101 -11.13 -9.13 -10.51
N MET A 102 -10.38 -8.07 -10.32
CA MET A 102 -10.82 -6.80 -9.77
C MET A 102 -11.43 -5.85 -10.80
N LEU A 103 -11.74 -6.30 -12.02
CA LEU A 103 -12.37 -5.51 -13.10
C LEU A 103 -13.85 -5.15 -12.84
N TYR A 104 -14.34 -5.28 -11.62
CA TYR A 104 -15.63 -4.71 -11.25
C TYR A 104 -15.56 -3.17 -11.21
N PRO A 105 -16.61 -2.47 -11.67
CA PRO A 105 -16.69 -1.03 -11.60
C PRO A 105 -16.45 -0.56 -10.15
N GLY A 106 -15.36 0.17 -9.93
CA GLY A 106 -14.96 0.66 -8.60
C GLY A 106 -13.55 0.25 -8.15
N GLN A 107 -12.94 -0.73 -8.77
CA GLN A 107 -11.59 -1.20 -8.41
C GLN A 107 -10.46 -0.46 -9.12
N GLN A 108 -10.74 0.31 -10.15
CA GLN A 108 -9.83 1.38 -10.64
C GLN A 108 -9.48 2.38 -9.53
N LYS A 109 -10.15 2.29 -8.37
CA LYS A 109 -9.89 3.09 -7.17
C LYS A 109 -8.67 2.64 -6.36
N LEU A 110 -8.06 1.48 -6.67
CA LEU A 110 -6.86 1.00 -5.96
C LEU A 110 -5.55 1.43 -6.64
N LEU A 111 -5.62 2.39 -7.55
CA LEU A 111 -4.46 2.92 -8.27
C LEU A 111 -3.95 4.20 -7.59
N ILE A 112 -2.67 4.21 -7.25
CA ILE A 112 -1.98 5.41 -6.80
C ILE A 112 -1.14 6.00 -7.94
N ASN A 113 -1.06 7.32 -8.00
CA ASN A 113 -0.26 8.06 -8.96
C ASN A 113 0.83 8.86 -8.24
N PRO A 114 2.03 8.30 -8.01
CA PRO A 114 3.11 9.03 -7.36
C PRO A 114 3.64 10.14 -8.26
N VAL A 115 3.56 11.39 -7.80
CA VAL A 115 4.07 12.58 -8.48
C VAL A 115 5.31 13.14 -7.78
N ASN A 116 6.20 13.77 -8.55
CA ASN A 116 7.40 14.38 -7.99
C ASN A 116 7.05 15.47 -6.97
N ALA A 117 7.73 15.43 -5.83
CA ALA A 117 7.58 16.39 -4.75
C ALA A 117 8.93 16.61 -4.06
N THR A 118 9.02 17.68 -3.27
CA THR A 118 10.18 17.94 -2.41
C THR A 118 9.68 18.08 -0.97
N LEU A 119 10.31 17.39 -0.04
CA LEU A 119 10.02 17.52 1.38
C LEU A 119 10.60 18.85 1.91
N GLU A 120 10.15 19.30 3.08
CA GLU A 120 10.61 20.53 3.73
C GLU A 120 12.13 20.57 3.95
N ASN A 121 12.75 19.42 4.16
CA ASN A 121 14.21 19.25 4.29
C ASN A 121 14.96 19.18 2.94
N GLY A 122 14.29 19.45 1.82
CA GLY A 122 14.87 19.46 0.48
C GLY A 122 15.01 18.10 -0.19
N ILE A 123 14.64 17.00 0.46
CA ILE A 123 14.71 15.65 -0.13
C ILE A 123 13.65 15.51 -1.22
N LYS A 124 14.08 15.11 -2.41
CA LYS A 124 13.20 14.81 -3.54
C LYS A 124 12.54 13.45 -3.32
N VAL A 125 11.22 13.40 -3.44
CA VAL A 125 10.40 12.20 -3.26
C VAL A 125 9.35 12.10 -4.35
N ARG A 126 8.68 10.96 -4.43
CA ARG A 126 7.42 10.81 -5.15
C ARG A 126 6.29 10.69 -4.14
N LYS A 127 5.31 11.57 -4.22
CA LYS A 127 4.17 11.64 -3.29
C LYS A 127 2.93 11.10 -3.96
N ALA A 128 2.22 10.21 -3.27
CA ALA A 128 0.88 9.76 -3.63
C ALA A 128 -0.07 9.98 -2.45
N ARG A 129 -1.34 10.17 -2.76
CA ARG A 129 -2.43 10.19 -1.77
C ARG A 129 -3.41 9.08 -2.08
N PHE A 130 -3.90 8.44 -1.05
CA PHE A 130 -4.97 7.46 -1.16
C PHE A 130 -5.87 7.51 0.08
N ASP A 131 -7.18 7.60 -0.14
CA ASP A 131 -8.19 7.63 0.92
C ASP A 131 -8.92 6.29 0.92
N PHE A 132 -8.76 5.51 2.00
CA PHE A 132 -9.51 4.27 2.19
C PHE A 132 -10.89 4.58 2.75
N ILE A 133 -11.92 4.00 2.15
CA ILE A 133 -13.28 4.09 2.66
C ILE A 133 -13.64 2.73 3.25
N VAL A 134 -13.81 2.68 4.56
CA VAL A 134 -14.19 1.47 5.29
C VAL A 134 -15.53 1.66 5.99
N ALA A 135 -16.26 0.58 6.19
CA ALA A 135 -17.56 0.65 6.86
C ALA A 135 -17.39 1.15 8.30
N LYS A 136 -18.40 1.86 8.80
CA LYS A 136 -18.40 2.42 10.15
C LYS A 136 -18.64 1.37 11.23
N ASN A 137 -19.42 0.35 10.91
CA ASN A 137 -19.86 -0.69 11.85
C ASN A 137 -19.23 -2.03 11.44
N PHE A 138 -18.44 -2.59 12.31
CA PHE A 138 -17.97 -3.97 12.30
C PHE A 138 -18.33 -4.63 13.62
#